data_eb47dd82a877ca1924b60030b7fb42f6
#
_entry.id   eb47dd82a877ca1924b60030b7fb42f6
#
_cell.length_a   1.000
_cell.length_b   1.000
_cell.length_c   1.000
_cell.angle_alpha   90.00
_cell.angle_beta   90.00
_cell.angle_gamma   90.00
#
_symmetry.space_group_name_H-M   'P 1'
#
loop_
_entity.id
_entity.type
_entity.pdbx_description
1 polymer ?
#
loop_
_entity_poly.entity_id
_entity_poly.type
_entity_poly.pdbx_seq_one_letter_code
_entity_poly.pdbx_strand_id
1 'polypeptide(L)'
;MHKIIFGTGNEHKLEELREITRIYTGQADFIEFVTPEPPFEPIENGSTFEDNSLIKAQAVKPKAGYFILADDSGLCVEALDGRPGLYSARYAPTQDEKIEKLLAEMEHKTNRRAKFVCAMTLLNDKGEILFKTRGECHGEIAQTRAGMNGFGFDPVFIPDEGQISTPQIPTEPRTLAQMPSELKNQISHRAKALRAVIDYVR
;
A
#
# COMPACT_ATOMS: atom_id res chain seq x y z
N MET A 1 -19.26 12.10 -8.30
CA MET A 1 -18.91 11.25 -7.14
C MET A 1 -18.95 9.80 -7.58
N HIS A 2 -17.82 9.11 -7.57
CA HIS A 2 -17.74 7.69 -7.88
C HIS A 2 -17.95 6.88 -6.60
N LYS A 3 -18.54 5.70 -6.70
CA LYS A 3 -18.75 4.81 -5.55
C LYS A 3 -17.89 3.56 -5.72
N ILE A 4 -17.05 3.27 -4.75
CA ILE A 4 -16.11 2.13 -4.80
C ILE A 4 -16.26 1.28 -3.52
N ILE A 5 -16.49 -0.02 -3.70
CA ILE A 5 -16.34 -1.00 -2.62
C ILE A 5 -14.85 -1.39 -2.58
N PHE A 6 -14.16 -1.06 -1.50
CA PHE A 6 -12.75 -1.40 -1.34
C PHE A 6 -12.60 -2.71 -0.58
N GLY A 7 -12.16 -3.75 -1.29
CA GLY A 7 -11.97 -5.11 -0.79
C GLY A 7 -10.80 -5.23 0.19
N THR A 8 -11.00 -4.73 1.39
CA THR A 8 -10.01 -4.78 2.47
C THR A 8 -10.70 -4.96 3.83
N GLY A 9 -10.03 -5.69 4.73
CA GLY A 9 -10.33 -5.70 6.16
C GLY A 9 -9.43 -4.77 6.98
N ASN A 10 -8.56 -3.99 6.32
CA ASN A 10 -7.57 -3.12 6.98
C ASN A 10 -8.03 -1.65 6.93
N GLU A 11 -8.47 -1.12 8.07
CA GLU A 11 -8.95 0.26 8.20
C GLU A 11 -7.89 1.31 7.84
N HIS A 12 -6.61 1.08 8.20
CA HIS A 12 -5.52 2.00 7.86
C HIS A 12 -5.35 2.16 6.34
N LYS A 13 -5.55 1.09 5.57
CA LYS A 13 -5.53 1.18 4.10
C LYS A 13 -6.68 2.03 3.58
N LEU A 14 -7.88 1.88 4.14
CA LEU A 14 -9.05 2.65 3.75
C LEU A 14 -8.87 4.14 4.04
N GLU A 15 -8.31 4.48 5.20
CA GLU A 15 -7.98 5.85 5.59
C GLU A 15 -6.95 6.47 4.64
N GLU A 16 -5.88 5.73 4.31
CA GLU A 16 -4.88 6.19 3.32
C GLU A 16 -5.52 6.46 1.95
N LEU A 17 -6.42 5.58 1.46
CA LEU A 17 -7.08 5.79 0.17
C LEU A 17 -7.89 7.08 0.15
N ARG A 18 -8.65 7.34 1.22
CA ARG A 18 -9.43 8.58 1.35
C ARG A 18 -8.55 9.81 1.34
N GLU A 19 -7.46 9.78 2.10
CA GLU A 19 -6.52 10.89 2.18
C GLU A 19 -5.78 11.13 0.85
N ILE A 20 -5.28 10.08 0.21
CA ILE A 20 -4.63 10.16 -1.11
C ILE A 20 -5.61 10.75 -2.13
N THR A 21 -6.87 10.31 -2.15
CA THR A 21 -7.90 10.81 -3.06
C THR A 21 -8.11 12.31 -2.84
N ARG A 22 -8.28 12.73 -1.58
CA ARG A 22 -8.46 14.15 -1.22
C ARG A 22 -7.27 15.01 -1.67
N ILE A 23 -6.06 14.56 -1.40
CA ILE A 23 -4.83 15.27 -1.77
C ILE A 23 -4.70 15.38 -3.30
N TYR A 24 -4.91 14.26 -4.01
CA TYR A 24 -4.68 14.21 -5.45
C TYR A 24 -5.75 14.93 -6.28
N THR A 25 -7.01 14.85 -5.87
CA THR A 25 -8.12 15.47 -6.60
C THR A 25 -8.46 16.87 -6.14
N GLY A 26 -8.02 17.25 -4.95
CA GLY A 26 -8.47 18.47 -4.25
C GLY A 26 -9.92 18.38 -3.74
N GLN A 27 -10.57 17.22 -3.82
CA GLN A 27 -11.98 17.01 -3.47
C GLN A 27 -12.10 15.83 -2.49
N ALA A 28 -12.74 16.07 -1.35
CA ALA A 28 -12.94 15.03 -0.35
C ALA A 28 -13.97 13.95 -0.77
N ASP A 29 -14.91 14.32 -1.61
CA ASP A 29 -16.05 13.51 -2.06
C ASP A 29 -15.93 13.03 -3.53
N PHE A 30 -14.74 13.08 -4.11
CA PHE A 30 -14.51 12.57 -5.47
C PHE A 30 -14.84 11.07 -5.58
N ILE A 31 -14.44 10.29 -4.57
CA ILE A 31 -14.77 8.86 -4.43
C ILE A 31 -15.35 8.61 -3.05
N GLU A 32 -16.53 8.00 -3.01
CA GLU A 32 -17.08 7.38 -1.81
C GLU A 32 -16.54 5.95 -1.67
N PHE A 33 -15.65 5.72 -0.71
CA PHE A 33 -15.16 4.38 -0.39
C PHE A 33 -16.02 3.75 0.70
N VAL A 34 -16.51 2.55 0.41
CA VAL A 34 -17.18 1.67 1.38
C VAL A 34 -16.44 0.34 1.48
N THR A 35 -16.59 -0.36 2.59
CA THR A 35 -16.04 -1.71 2.77
C THR A 35 -17.06 -2.78 2.38
N PRO A 36 -16.61 -4.01 2.04
CA PRO A 36 -17.51 -5.15 1.89
C PRO A 36 -18.28 -5.45 3.18
N GLU A 37 -19.43 -6.09 3.05
CA GLU A 37 -20.15 -6.62 4.21
C GLU A 37 -19.32 -7.74 4.87
N PRO A 38 -19.19 -7.77 6.21
CA PRO A 38 -18.46 -8.81 6.92
C PRO A 38 -19.23 -10.16 6.90
N PRO A 39 -18.54 -11.31 7.00
CA PRO A 39 -17.08 -11.44 7.01
C PRO A 39 -16.49 -11.29 5.61
N PHE A 40 -15.35 -10.59 5.50
CA PHE A 40 -14.58 -10.46 4.26
C PHE A 40 -13.15 -10.97 4.50
N GLU A 41 -12.93 -12.25 4.25
CA GLU A 41 -11.68 -12.96 4.49
C GLU A 41 -11.31 -13.81 3.26
N PRO A 42 -10.97 -13.20 2.11
CA PRO A 42 -10.58 -13.94 0.92
C PRO A 42 -9.28 -14.71 1.14
N ILE A 43 -9.22 -15.94 0.60
CA ILE A 43 -8.00 -16.74 0.65
C ILE A 43 -7.00 -16.22 -0.39
N GLU A 44 -5.98 -15.52 0.07
CA GLU A 44 -4.90 -14.97 -0.73
C GLU A 44 -3.86 -16.06 -1.04
N ASN A 45 -4.08 -16.85 -2.09
CA ASN A 45 -3.22 -17.95 -2.54
C ASN A 45 -2.58 -17.70 -3.91
N GLY A 46 -2.62 -16.47 -4.40
CA GLY A 46 -1.94 -16.04 -5.61
C GLY A 46 -0.42 -16.06 -5.48
N SER A 47 0.28 -16.14 -6.60
CA SER A 47 1.74 -16.15 -6.68
C SER A 47 2.34 -14.74 -6.83
N THR A 48 1.52 -13.75 -7.12
CA THR A 48 1.90 -12.34 -7.29
C THR A 48 0.97 -11.41 -6.53
N PHE A 49 1.38 -10.17 -6.31
CA PHE A 49 0.51 -9.12 -5.76
C PHE A 49 -0.70 -8.86 -6.67
N GLU A 50 -0.50 -8.94 -7.97
CA GLU A 50 -1.55 -8.81 -8.98
C GLU A 50 -2.61 -9.92 -8.86
N ASP A 51 -2.18 -11.18 -8.66
CA ASP A 51 -3.09 -12.31 -8.47
C ASP A 51 -3.92 -12.11 -7.20
N ASN A 52 -3.27 -11.77 -6.09
CA ASN A 52 -3.97 -11.56 -4.81
C ASN A 52 -4.92 -10.36 -4.86
N SER A 53 -4.54 -9.26 -5.53
CA SER A 53 -5.45 -8.12 -5.70
C SER A 53 -6.69 -8.50 -6.51
N LEU A 54 -6.54 -9.34 -7.55
CA LEU A 54 -7.65 -9.86 -8.33
C LEU A 54 -8.53 -10.80 -7.51
N ILE A 55 -7.94 -11.76 -6.78
CA ILE A 55 -8.67 -12.67 -5.90
C ILE A 55 -9.52 -11.88 -4.90
N LYS A 56 -8.94 -10.87 -4.26
CA LYS A 56 -9.66 -10.01 -3.32
C LYS A 56 -10.78 -9.22 -4.00
N ALA A 57 -10.53 -8.65 -5.16
CA ALA A 57 -11.56 -7.91 -5.90
C ALA A 57 -12.74 -8.82 -6.28
N GLN A 58 -12.46 -10.03 -6.77
CA GLN A 58 -13.49 -11.02 -7.15
C GLN A 58 -14.27 -11.59 -5.97
N ALA A 59 -13.70 -11.56 -4.76
CA ALA A 59 -14.38 -12.00 -3.53
C ALA A 59 -15.41 -10.96 -3.02
N VAL A 60 -15.35 -9.73 -3.49
CA VAL A 60 -16.34 -8.69 -3.15
C VAL A 60 -17.64 -8.96 -3.91
N LYS A 61 -18.76 -8.99 -3.19
CA LYS A 61 -20.09 -9.11 -3.82
C LYS A 61 -20.40 -7.84 -4.62
N PRO A 62 -20.65 -7.96 -5.94
CA PRO A 62 -20.98 -6.82 -6.78
C PRO A 62 -22.26 -6.09 -6.32
N LYS A 63 -22.27 -4.77 -6.46
CA LYS A 63 -23.42 -3.92 -6.17
C LYS A 63 -23.61 -2.92 -7.30
N ALA A 64 -24.83 -2.85 -7.84
CA ALA A 64 -25.16 -1.97 -8.95
C ALA A 64 -24.76 -0.51 -8.69
N GLY A 65 -24.07 0.09 -9.65
CA GLY A 65 -23.57 1.46 -9.56
C GLY A 65 -22.31 1.65 -8.71
N TYR A 66 -21.67 0.55 -8.24
CA TYR A 66 -20.40 0.59 -7.53
C TYR A 66 -19.30 -0.09 -8.34
N PHE A 67 -18.14 0.53 -8.42
CA PHE A 67 -16.92 -0.17 -8.77
C PHE A 67 -16.44 -1.02 -7.59
N ILE A 68 -15.61 -2.01 -7.87
CA ILE A 68 -14.92 -2.80 -6.87
C ILE A 68 -13.43 -2.57 -7.05
N LEU A 69 -12.75 -2.19 -5.99
CA LEU A 69 -11.29 -2.03 -5.95
C LEU A 69 -10.73 -2.92 -4.86
N ALA A 70 -9.64 -3.63 -5.15
CA ALA A 70 -8.88 -4.29 -4.10
C ALA A 70 -7.38 -4.10 -4.34
N ASP A 71 -6.60 -4.07 -3.26
CA ASP A 71 -5.15 -4.02 -3.31
C ASP A 71 -4.52 -5.26 -2.67
N ASP A 72 -3.36 -5.65 -3.21
CA ASP A 72 -2.40 -6.43 -2.43
C ASP A 72 -1.06 -5.69 -2.41
N SER A 73 -0.39 -5.72 -1.25
CA SER A 73 0.79 -4.89 -1.04
C SER A 73 1.74 -5.51 -0.03
N GLY A 74 3.03 -5.23 -0.22
CA GLY A 74 4.07 -5.74 0.66
C GLY A 74 5.40 -5.06 0.47
N LEU A 75 6.31 -5.38 1.39
CA LEU A 75 7.71 -4.96 1.38
C LEU A 75 8.55 -6.06 0.74
N CYS A 76 9.35 -5.71 -0.26
CA CYS A 76 10.29 -6.61 -0.91
C CYS A 76 11.72 -6.11 -0.62
N VAL A 77 12.54 -6.96 0.02
CA VAL A 77 13.93 -6.65 0.40
C VAL A 77 14.89 -7.48 -0.44
N GLU A 78 15.81 -6.83 -1.15
CA GLU A 78 16.71 -7.51 -2.09
C GLU A 78 17.60 -8.55 -1.40
N ALA A 79 18.22 -8.19 -0.28
CA ALA A 79 19.11 -9.08 0.47
C ALA A 79 18.40 -10.28 1.12
N LEU A 80 17.07 -10.32 1.05
CA LEU A 80 16.20 -11.39 1.55
C LEU A 80 15.44 -12.08 0.42
N ASP A 81 15.94 -12.01 -0.83
CA ASP A 81 15.31 -12.60 -2.02
C ASP A 81 13.84 -12.18 -2.21
N GLY A 82 13.55 -10.90 -1.92
CA GLY A 82 12.22 -10.31 -2.03
C GLY A 82 11.29 -10.57 -0.82
N ARG A 83 11.75 -11.28 0.23
CA ARG A 83 10.97 -11.43 1.46
C ARG A 83 10.91 -10.11 2.25
N PRO A 84 9.85 -9.87 3.06
CA PRO A 84 8.66 -10.68 3.26
C PRO A 84 7.69 -10.80 2.07
N GLY A 85 7.72 -9.87 1.10
CA GLY A 85 6.92 -9.92 -0.13
C GLY A 85 5.42 -10.12 0.15
N LEU A 86 4.82 -11.13 -0.47
CA LEU A 86 3.40 -11.50 -0.28
C LEU A 86 3.04 -11.87 1.17
N TYR A 87 4.03 -12.18 1.99
CA TYR A 87 3.83 -12.55 3.40
C TYR A 87 3.98 -11.36 4.36
N SER A 88 4.06 -10.13 3.85
CA SER A 88 4.27 -8.90 4.65
C SER A 88 3.26 -8.76 5.79
N ALA A 89 1.98 -9.04 5.54
CA ALA A 89 0.92 -8.94 6.55
C ALA A 89 1.07 -9.98 7.67
N ARG A 90 1.56 -11.17 7.35
CA ARG A 90 1.67 -12.35 8.24
C ARG A 90 3.12 -12.74 8.54
N TYR A 91 4.07 -11.81 8.40
CA TYR A 91 5.49 -12.03 8.62
C TYR A 91 5.85 -12.35 10.09
N ALA A 92 5.09 -11.78 11.02
CA ALA A 92 5.05 -12.11 12.44
C ALA A 92 3.67 -11.73 13.01
N PRO A 93 3.32 -12.19 14.23
CA PRO A 93 1.99 -11.96 14.83
C PRO A 93 1.68 -10.48 15.07
N THR A 94 2.61 -9.72 15.61
CA THR A 94 2.42 -8.31 15.94
C THR A 94 3.25 -7.39 15.04
N GLN A 95 2.88 -6.11 15.04
CA GLN A 95 3.61 -5.07 14.31
C GLN A 95 5.07 -4.94 14.77
N ASP A 96 5.31 -4.94 16.07
CA ASP A 96 6.65 -4.81 16.62
C ASP A 96 7.51 -6.04 16.29
N GLU A 97 6.96 -7.25 16.43
CA GLU A 97 7.65 -8.48 16.06
C GLU A 97 8.02 -8.55 14.56
N LYS A 98 7.17 -8.00 13.67
CA LYS A 98 7.52 -7.89 12.23
C LYS A 98 8.75 -7.03 12.00
N ILE A 99 8.82 -5.89 12.67
CA ILE A 99 9.95 -4.96 12.57
C ILE A 99 11.22 -5.58 13.17
N GLU A 100 11.12 -6.16 14.36
CA GLU A 100 12.26 -6.80 15.04
C GLU A 100 12.82 -7.96 14.22
N LYS A 101 11.94 -8.82 13.69
CA LYS A 101 12.34 -9.93 12.82
C LYS A 101 13.05 -9.44 11.56
N LEU A 102 12.51 -8.40 10.90
CA LEU A 102 13.14 -7.84 9.71
C LEU A 102 14.52 -7.28 10.03
N LEU A 103 14.65 -6.48 11.09
CA LEU A 103 15.93 -5.90 11.49
C LEU A 103 16.97 -6.97 11.86
N ALA A 104 16.55 -8.03 12.55
CA ALA A 104 17.43 -9.17 12.87
C ALA A 104 17.91 -9.90 11.61
N GLU A 105 17.03 -10.17 10.64
CA GLU A 105 17.41 -10.79 9.36
C GLU A 105 18.31 -9.88 8.53
N MET A 106 18.30 -8.58 8.77
CA MET A 106 19.12 -7.57 8.11
C MET A 106 20.40 -7.19 8.84
N GLU A 107 20.71 -7.75 10.03
CA GLU A 107 21.79 -7.32 10.91
C GLU A 107 23.18 -7.32 10.22
N HIS A 108 23.49 -8.33 9.43
CA HIS A 108 24.79 -8.44 8.75
C HIS A 108 24.71 -8.20 7.23
N LYS A 109 23.60 -7.61 6.75
CA LYS A 109 23.41 -7.33 5.32
C LYS A 109 23.92 -5.94 4.97
N THR A 110 24.84 -5.87 4.01
CA THR A 110 25.32 -4.59 3.44
C THR A 110 24.36 -4.03 2.40
N ASN A 111 23.75 -4.88 1.58
CA ASN A 111 22.67 -4.47 0.69
C ASN A 111 21.39 -4.31 1.50
N ARG A 112 20.93 -3.09 1.64
CA ARG A 112 19.69 -2.76 2.36
C ARG A 112 18.56 -2.32 1.43
N ARG A 113 18.78 -2.42 0.10
CA ARG A 113 17.78 -2.02 -0.90
C ARG A 113 16.50 -2.79 -0.74
N ALA A 114 15.41 -2.04 -0.80
CA ALA A 114 14.07 -2.57 -0.66
C ALA A 114 13.08 -1.72 -1.45
N LYS A 115 11.89 -2.26 -1.65
CA LYS A 115 10.76 -1.50 -2.19
C LYS A 115 9.45 -1.96 -1.57
N PHE A 116 8.55 -1.02 -1.38
CA PHE A 116 7.14 -1.33 -1.22
C PHE A 116 6.48 -1.49 -2.58
N VAL A 117 5.58 -2.45 -2.66
CA VAL A 117 4.76 -2.74 -3.85
C VAL A 117 3.29 -2.66 -3.46
N CYS A 118 2.46 -2.09 -4.33
CA CYS A 118 1.00 -2.16 -4.25
C CYS A 118 0.46 -2.47 -5.64
N ALA A 119 -0.19 -3.62 -5.80
CA ALA A 119 -0.98 -3.93 -6.98
C ALA A 119 -2.46 -3.68 -6.68
N MET A 120 -3.18 -3.07 -7.63
CA MET A 120 -4.61 -2.81 -7.52
C MET A 120 -5.36 -3.38 -8.72
N THR A 121 -6.53 -3.94 -8.47
CA THR A 121 -7.48 -4.41 -9.49
C THR A 121 -8.81 -3.69 -9.30
N LEU A 122 -9.30 -3.06 -10.38
CA LEU A 122 -10.59 -2.39 -10.47
C LEU A 122 -11.55 -3.24 -11.31
N LEU A 123 -12.73 -3.53 -10.76
CA LEU A 123 -13.82 -4.21 -11.47
C LEU A 123 -15.04 -3.29 -11.59
N ASN A 124 -15.88 -3.55 -12.59
CA ASN A 124 -17.22 -2.95 -12.66
C ASN A 124 -18.21 -3.66 -11.73
N ASP A 125 -19.43 -3.20 -11.72
CA ASP A 125 -20.55 -3.74 -10.94
C ASP A 125 -21.07 -5.11 -11.44
N LYS A 126 -20.46 -5.66 -12.50
CA LYS A 126 -20.69 -7.02 -12.99
C LYS A 126 -19.54 -7.98 -12.66
N GLY A 127 -18.47 -7.47 -12.04
CA GLY A 127 -17.26 -8.24 -11.73
C GLY A 127 -16.27 -8.37 -12.90
N GLU A 128 -16.45 -7.58 -13.97
CA GLU A 128 -15.52 -7.56 -15.10
C GLU A 128 -14.32 -6.66 -14.80
N ILE A 129 -13.12 -7.09 -15.19
CA ILE A 129 -11.89 -6.32 -14.97
C ILE A 129 -11.89 -5.10 -15.89
N LEU A 130 -11.82 -3.92 -15.28
CA LEU A 130 -11.70 -2.64 -15.98
C LEU A 130 -10.24 -2.18 -16.07
N PHE A 131 -9.51 -2.28 -14.94
CA PHE A 131 -8.16 -1.75 -14.86
C PHE A 131 -7.32 -2.52 -13.84
N LYS A 132 -6.03 -2.65 -14.13
CA LYS A 132 -5.01 -3.15 -13.20
C LYS A 132 -3.84 -2.19 -13.19
N THR A 133 -3.29 -1.98 -12.01
CA THR A 133 -2.14 -1.08 -11.85
C THR A 133 -1.20 -1.58 -10.76
N ARG A 134 0.03 -1.09 -10.82
CA ARG A 134 1.09 -1.36 -9.85
C ARG A 134 1.80 -0.07 -9.51
N GLY A 135 1.95 0.21 -8.23
CA GLY A 135 2.77 1.30 -7.70
C GLY A 135 3.94 0.74 -6.91
N GLU A 136 5.11 1.35 -7.04
CA GLU A 136 6.31 0.99 -6.28
C GLU A 136 6.91 2.23 -5.61
N CYS A 137 7.38 2.07 -4.38
CA CYS A 137 8.17 3.03 -3.66
C CYS A 137 9.52 2.39 -3.32
N HIS A 138 10.58 2.83 -4.00
CA HIS A 138 11.92 2.32 -3.79
C HIS A 138 12.60 3.03 -2.62
N GLY A 139 13.52 2.33 -1.97
CA GLY A 139 14.23 2.85 -0.81
C GLY A 139 15.14 1.79 -0.19
N GLU A 140 15.39 1.94 1.10
CA GLU A 140 16.24 1.03 1.86
C GLU A 140 15.69 0.77 3.27
N ILE A 141 16.13 -0.33 3.88
CA ILE A 141 15.83 -0.66 5.27
C ILE A 141 16.79 0.08 6.20
N ALA A 142 16.25 0.85 7.14
CA ALA A 142 17.00 1.56 8.18
C ALA A 142 17.74 0.57 9.10
N GLN A 143 18.80 1.04 9.76
CA GLN A 143 19.51 0.24 10.76
C GLN A 143 18.66 0.02 12.03
N THR A 144 17.87 1.01 12.38
CA THR A 144 16.98 1.00 13.56
C THR A 144 15.63 1.58 13.21
N ARG A 145 14.61 1.25 14.00
CA ARG A 145 13.29 1.86 13.86
C ARG A 145 13.30 3.33 14.23
N ALA A 146 12.55 4.15 13.51
CA ALA A 146 12.37 5.57 13.78
C ALA A 146 11.00 6.06 13.34
N GLY A 147 10.42 7.01 14.12
CA GLY A 147 9.10 7.56 13.85
C GLY A 147 7.96 6.70 14.41
N MET A 148 6.76 7.28 14.43
CA MET A 148 5.56 6.66 14.99
C MET A 148 4.35 6.75 14.06
N ASN A 149 4.48 7.43 12.92
CA ASN A 149 3.39 7.58 11.95
C ASN A 149 3.26 6.33 11.06
N GLY A 150 2.10 6.21 10.42
CA GLY A 150 1.84 5.12 9.48
C GLY A 150 1.64 3.76 10.14
N PHE A 151 1.94 2.70 9.41
CA PHE A 151 1.76 1.31 9.86
C PHE A 151 2.72 0.38 9.09
N GLY A 152 2.71 -0.90 9.44
CA GLY A 152 3.54 -1.89 8.76
C GLY A 152 5.03 -1.65 8.98
N PHE A 153 5.78 -1.66 7.92
CA PHE A 153 7.23 -1.45 7.96
C PHE A 153 7.66 0.01 7.79
N ASP A 154 6.72 0.98 7.87
CA ASP A 154 7.03 2.41 7.77
C ASP A 154 8.15 2.87 8.71
N PRO A 155 8.23 2.39 10.00
CA PRO A 155 9.29 2.80 10.92
C PRO A 155 10.71 2.37 10.54
N VAL A 156 10.86 1.49 9.56
CA VAL A 156 12.18 0.97 9.13
C VAL A 156 12.41 1.13 7.63
N PHE A 157 11.57 1.83 6.91
CA PHE A 157 11.74 2.05 5.48
C PHE A 157 12.04 3.52 5.17
N ILE A 158 13.21 3.76 4.57
CA ILE A 158 13.68 5.07 4.10
C ILE A 158 13.46 5.13 2.59
N PRO A 159 12.54 5.97 2.08
CA PRO A 159 12.32 6.10 0.64
C PRO A 159 13.49 6.84 -0.03
N ASP A 160 13.74 6.55 -1.30
CA ASP A 160 14.75 7.26 -2.09
C ASP A 160 14.43 8.76 -2.16
N GLU A 161 15.43 9.61 -1.92
CA GLU A 161 15.28 11.07 -1.89
C GLU A 161 14.73 11.65 -3.20
N GLY A 162 15.14 11.10 -4.33
CA GLY A 162 14.66 11.51 -5.65
C GLY A 162 13.15 11.34 -5.90
N GLN A 163 12.44 10.67 -4.99
CA GLN A 163 10.98 10.53 -5.06
C GLN A 163 10.24 11.69 -4.39
N ILE A 164 10.97 12.52 -3.66
CA ILE A 164 10.40 13.60 -2.86
C ILE A 164 10.74 14.94 -3.48
N SER A 165 9.83 15.49 -4.28
CA SER A 165 10.00 16.76 -5.00
C SER A 165 9.39 17.95 -4.23
N THR A 166 9.79 18.20 -2.96
CA THR A 166 9.32 19.38 -2.24
C THR A 166 10.45 20.13 -1.53
N PRO A 167 10.37 21.50 -1.46
CA PRO A 167 11.36 22.31 -0.74
C PRO A 167 11.43 22.05 0.77
N GLN A 168 10.51 21.24 1.30
CA GLN A 168 10.33 21.03 2.74
C GLN A 168 10.98 19.73 3.25
N ILE A 169 11.74 19.02 2.40
CA ILE A 169 12.36 17.76 2.79
C ILE A 169 13.69 18.04 3.43
N PRO A 170 13.90 17.52 4.64
CA PRO A 170 15.19 17.61 5.30
C PRO A 170 16.25 16.86 4.51
N THR A 171 17.46 17.35 4.57
CA THR A 171 18.65 16.74 3.95
C THR A 171 19.05 15.39 4.57
N GLU A 172 18.43 15.00 5.69
CA GLU A 172 18.72 13.73 6.36
C GLU A 172 17.71 12.65 5.98
N PRO A 173 18.19 11.39 5.75
CA PRO A 173 17.33 10.26 5.48
C PRO A 173 16.29 10.05 6.58
N ARG A 174 15.02 9.94 6.22
CA ARG A 174 13.90 9.73 7.15
C ARG A 174 13.09 8.51 6.74
N THR A 175 12.67 7.76 7.74
CA THR A 175 11.69 6.68 7.52
C THR A 175 10.32 7.26 7.17
N LEU A 176 9.48 6.45 6.52
CA LEU A 176 8.09 6.85 6.24
C LEU A 176 7.33 7.20 7.53
N ALA A 177 7.65 6.56 8.65
CA ALA A 177 7.02 6.86 9.94
C ALA A 177 7.50 8.18 10.59
N GLN A 178 8.56 8.80 10.10
CA GLN A 178 9.00 10.13 10.51
C GLN A 178 8.40 11.24 9.64
N MET A 179 7.68 10.88 8.58
CA MET A 179 7.06 11.85 7.67
C MET A 179 5.62 12.15 8.08
N PRO A 180 5.13 13.38 7.84
CA PRO A 180 3.69 13.65 7.87
C PRO A 180 2.95 12.77 6.86
N SER A 181 1.69 12.41 7.18
CA SER A 181 0.88 11.54 6.32
C SER A 181 0.69 12.14 4.91
N GLU A 182 0.52 13.47 4.81
CA GLU A 182 0.39 14.17 3.52
C GLU A 182 1.60 13.95 2.62
N LEU A 183 2.81 13.93 3.18
CA LEU A 183 4.03 13.72 2.42
C LEU A 183 4.16 12.25 2.00
N LYS A 184 3.95 11.31 2.93
CA LYS A 184 3.92 9.88 2.64
C LYS A 184 2.92 9.57 1.52
N ASN A 185 1.71 10.17 1.57
CA ASN A 185 0.64 9.97 0.60
C ASN A 185 0.88 10.62 -0.77
N GLN A 186 1.97 11.37 -0.92
CA GLN A 186 2.45 11.84 -2.22
C GLN A 186 3.39 10.86 -2.92
N ILE A 187 4.15 10.05 -2.16
CA ILE A 187 5.25 9.24 -2.70
C ILE A 187 5.04 7.74 -2.56
N SER A 188 4.12 7.30 -1.70
CA SER A 188 3.95 5.89 -1.37
C SER A 188 3.54 5.03 -2.58
N HIS A 189 3.86 3.74 -2.50
CA HIS A 189 3.44 2.72 -3.46
C HIS A 189 1.92 2.72 -3.69
N ARG A 190 1.14 2.84 -2.61
CA ARG A 190 -0.33 2.91 -2.67
C ARG A 190 -0.81 4.18 -3.34
N ALA A 191 -0.17 5.33 -3.07
CA ALA A 191 -0.51 6.58 -3.73
C ALA A 191 -0.29 6.51 -5.24
N LYS A 192 0.82 5.93 -5.69
CA LYS A 192 1.11 5.75 -7.12
C LYS A 192 0.07 4.85 -7.81
N ALA A 193 -0.27 3.72 -7.18
CA ALA A 193 -1.28 2.81 -7.72
C ALA A 193 -2.67 3.46 -7.74
N LEU A 194 -3.09 4.11 -6.66
CA LEU A 194 -4.42 4.73 -6.57
C LEU A 194 -4.60 5.91 -7.53
N ARG A 195 -3.56 6.73 -7.76
CA ARG A 195 -3.63 7.82 -8.74
C ARG A 195 -3.95 7.31 -10.13
N ALA A 196 -3.33 6.21 -10.56
CA ALA A 196 -3.65 5.60 -11.84
C ALA A 196 -5.11 5.12 -11.93
N VAL A 197 -5.66 4.60 -10.80
CA VAL A 197 -7.10 4.26 -10.73
C VAL A 197 -7.97 5.51 -10.80
N ILE A 198 -7.62 6.58 -10.08
CA ILE A 198 -8.36 7.85 -10.10
C ILE A 198 -8.39 8.44 -11.52
N ASP A 199 -7.24 8.45 -12.21
CA ASP A 199 -7.15 8.96 -13.57
C ASP A 199 -7.97 8.13 -14.57
N TYR A 200 -8.07 6.82 -14.34
CA TYR A 200 -8.90 5.93 -15.15
C TYR A 200 -10.41 6.20 -14.97
N VAL A 201 -10.87 6.53 -13.76
CA VAL A 201 -12.30 6.76 -13.48
C VAL A 201 -12.73 8.23 -13.65
N ARG A 202 -11.78 9.17 -13.86
CA ARG A 202 -12.01 10.60 -14.08
C ARG A 202 -12.59 10.86 -15.45
#